data_0cf53b3eacb2a4b2fdcfa90225f9f4c7
#
_entry.id   0cf53b3eacb2a4b2fdcfa90225f9f4c7
#
_cell.length_a   1.000
_cell.length_b   1.000
_cell.length_c   1.000
_cell.angle_alpha   90.00
_cell.angle_beta   90.00
_cell.angle_gamma   90.00
#
_symmetry.space_group_name_H-M   'P 1'
#
loop_
_entity.id
_entity.type
_entity.pdbx_description
1 polymer ?
#
loop_
_entity_poly.entity_id
_entity_poly.type
_entity_poly.pdbx_seq_one_letter_code
_entity_poly.pdbx_strand_id
1 'polypeptide(L)'
;NAPAQNFCDEFIFGEYNDDKKILEFIQKVDLATYEFENIPYKTLNEMNKLKPVLPKPSVNRLIQHRIAEKDFINKLNIRTTRYALVEKKTDMETLEDLLPGILKTTTMGYDGKGQYPVKKIENDILDSIDFTKGYILEKLVKLKKEISVIVTRFSNNNYEIYEPIENTHQDQILKHSKIPAEISQKLYDQSKEWATRI
;
A
#
# COMPACT_ATOMS: atom_id res chain seq x y z
N ASN A 1 2.88 -20.98 -8.91
CA ASN A 1 2.83 -21.82 -7.70
C ASN A 1 2.61 -20.91 -6.49
N ALA A 2 1.37 -20.85 -5.98
CA ALA A 2 1.08 -20.14 -4.73
C ALA A 2 1.49 -21.04 -3.54
N PRO A 3 2.29 -20.54 -2.57
CA PRO A 3 2.70 -21.33 -1.42
C PRO A 3 1.55 -21.93 -0.63
N ALA A 4 0.41 -21.21 -0.54
CA ALA A 4 -0.81 -21.66 0.12
C ALA A 4 -1.44 -22.93 -0.49
N GLN A 5 -1.12 -23.26 -1.74
CA GLN A 5 -1.65 -24.45 -2.41
C GLN A 5 -1.40 -25.74 -1.63
N ASN A 6 -0.29 -25.80 -0.90
CA ASN A 6 0.09 -27.01 -0.13
C ASN A 6 -0.66 -27.12 1.21
N PHE A 7 -1.47 -26.13 1.59
CA PHE A 7 -2.12 -26.02 2.88
C PHE A 7 -3.63 -25.78 2.79
N CYS A 8 -4.19 -25.82 1.59
CA CYS A 8 -5.64 -25.65 1.37
C CYS A 8 -6.30 -26.99 1.02
N ASP A 9 -7.59 -27.10 1.30
CA ASP A 9 -8.41 -28.29 0.95
C ASP A 9 -8.62 -28.37 -0.56
N GLU A 10 -8.81 -27.21 -1.22
CA GLU A 10 -8.95 -27.10 -2.67
C GLU A 10 -8.14 -25.91 -3.20
N PHE A 11 -7.60 -26.09 -4.39
CA PHE A 11 -6.86 -25.04 -5.10
C PHE A 11 -7.45 -24.82 -6.48
N ILE A 12 -7.88 -23.57 -6.75
CA ILE A 12 -8.39 -23.15 -8.05
C ILE A 12 -7.38 -22.24 -8.70
N PHE A 13 -6.81 -22.67 -9.82
CA PHE A 13 -5.90 -21.84 -10.61
C PHE A 13 -6.68 -21.06 -11.67
N GLY A 14 -6.44 -19.74 -11.74
CA GLY A 14 -7.05 -18.85 -12.71
C GLY A 14 -6.55 -17.42 -12.59
N GLU A 15 -6.77 -16.63 -13.62
CA GLU A 15 -6.51 -15.20 -13.61
C GLU A 15 -7.58 -14.46 -12.81
N TYR A 16 -7.24 -13.31 -12.23
CA TYR A 16 -8.18 -12.49 -11.44
C TYR A 16 -9.33 -11.87 -12.28
N ASN A 17 -9.32 -11.99 -13.60
CA ASN A 17 -10.37 -11.57 -14.51
C ASN A 17 -11.12 -12.75 -15.15
N ASP A 18 -10.87 -13.98 -14.72
CA ASP A 18 -11.63 -15.16 -15.14
C ASP A 18 -12.91 -15.30 -14.30
N ASP A 19 -13.99 -14.71 -14.80
CA ASP A 19 -15.28 -14.67 -14.09
C ASP A 19 -15.79 -16.08 -13.73
N LYS A 20 -15.49 -17.12 -14.55
CA LYS A 20 -15.91 -18.50 -14.28
C LYS A 20 -15.16 -19.08 -13.09
N LYS A 21 -13.84 -18.90 -13.05
CA LYS A 21 -13.00 -19.37 -11.95
C LYS A 21 -13.28 -18.62 -10.65
N ILE A 22 -13.57 -17.34 -10.74
CA ILE A 22 -13.99 -16.52 -9.60
C ILE A 22 -15.32 -17.01 -9.03
N LEU A 23 -16.30 -17.30 -9.91
CA LEU A 23 -17.59 -17.84 -9.47
C LEU A 23 -17.45 -19.23 -8.86
N GLU A 24 -16.64 -20.11 -9.47
CA GLU A 24 -16.32 -21.44 -8.93
C GLU A 24 -15.73 -21.33 -7.50
N PHE A 25 -14.79 -20.40 -7.30
CA PHE A 25 -14.16 -20.17 -6.00
C PHE A 25 -15.17 -19.65 -4.96
N ILE A 26 -15.88 -18.57 -5.27
CA ILE A 26 -16.71 -17.89 -4.29
C ILE A 26 -17.92 -18.72 -3.84
N GLN A 27 -18.36 -19.68 -4.65
CA GLN A 27 -19.42 -20.62 -4.29
C GLN A 27 -18.99 -21.67 -3.26
N LYS A 28 -17.69 -21.91 -3.11
CA LYS A 28 -17.12 -22.93 -2.22
C LYS A 28 -16.74 -22.41 -0.84
N VAL A 29 -16.82 -21.09 -0.62
CA VAL A 29 -16.38 -20.45 0.62
C VAL A 29 -17.52 -19.65 1.26
N ASP A 30 -17.42 -19.43 2.56
CA ASP A 30 -18.35 -18.57 3.30
C ASP A 30 -17.85 -17.13 3.39
N LEU A 31 -16.53 -16.95 3.30
CA LEU A 31 -15.85 -15.67 3.36
C LEU A 31 -14.59 -15.75 2.52
N ALA A 32 -14.27 -14.70 1.79
CA ALA A 32 -12.99 -14.55 1.08
C ALA A 32 -12.10 -13.52 1.77
N THR A 33 -10.82 -13.81 1.80
CA THR A 33 -9.77 -12.88 2.19
C THR A 33 -8.67 -12.89 1.13
N TYR A 34 -7.81 -11.89 1.16
CA TYR A 34 -6.70 -11.77 0.22
C TYR A 34 -5.49 -11.14 0.90
N GLU A 35 -4.32 -11.51 0.42
CA GLU A 35 -3.03 -10.94 0.83
C GLU A 35 -2.45 -10.06 -0.27
N PHE A 36 -2.63 -10.46 -1.53
CA PHE A 36 -2.10 -9.76 -2.68
C PHE A 36 -2.87 -8.46 -2.96
N GLU A 37 -2.22 -7.32 -2.79
CA GLU A 37 -2.85 -5.99 -2.88
C GLU A 37 -3.32 -5.61 -4.29
N ASN A 38 -2.71 -6.17 -5.35
CA ASN A 38 -3.00 -5.79 -6.74
C ASN A 38 -4.12 -6.61 -7.40
N ILE A 39 -5.01 -7.25 -6.62
CA ILE A 39 -6.22 -7.86 -7.17
C ILE A 39 -7.13 -6.74 -7.71
N PRO A 40 -7.66 -6.85 -8.94
CA PRO A 40 -8.53 -5.83 -9.50
C PRO A 40 -9.74 -5.55 -8.59
N TYR A 41 -10.00 -4.28 -8.30
CA TYR A 41 -11.16 -3.86 -7.50
C TYR A 41 -12.48 -4.46 -8.01
N LYS A 42 -12.66 -4.51 -9.35
CA LYS A 42 -13.86 -5.10 -9.97
C LYS A 42 -14.07 -6.53 -9.48
N THR A 43 -13.03 -7.34 -9.50
CA THR A 43 -13.07 -8.75 -9.06
C THR A 43 -13.51 -8.87 -7.61
N LEU A 44 -12.84 -8.16 -6.70
CA LEU A 44 -13.20 -8.20 -5.28
C LEU A 44 -14.61 -7.69 -5.03
N ASN A 45 -15.03 -6.65 -5.76
CA ASN A 45 -16.36 -6.07 -5.62
C ASN A 45 -17.47 -7.02 -6.12
N GLU A 46 -17.26 -7.73 -7.23
CA GLU A 46 -18.22 -8.75 -7.70
C GLU A 46 -18.29 -9.93 -6.73
N MET A 47 -17.15 -10.41 -6.22
CA MET A 47 -17.14 -11.45 -5.19
C MET A 47 -17.92 -11.01 -3.95
N ASN A 48 -17.74 -9.76 -3.50
CA ASN A 48 -18.39 -9.22 -2.30
C ASN A 48 -19.92 -9.07 -2.41
N LYS A 49 -20.47 -9.12 -3.62
CA LYS A 49 -21.93 -9.20 -3.84
C LYS A 49 -22.48 -10.57 -3.52
N LEU A 50 -21.66 -11.61 -3.57
CA LEU A 50 -22.05 -13.00 -3.38
C LEU A 50 -21.70 -13.50 -1.97
N LYS A 51 -20.52 -13.21 -1.49
CA LYS A 51 -20.00 -13.59 -0.17
C LYS A 51 -19.15 -12.47 0.40
N PRO A 52 -19.05 -12.31 1.72
CA PRO A 52 -18.20 -11.28 2.34
C PRO A 52 -16.75 -11.40 1.87
N VAL A 53 -16.16 -10.27 1.51
CA VAL A 53 -14.72 -10.15 1.19
C VAL A 53 -14.07 -9.20 2.21
N LEU A 54 -13.06 -9.67 2.91
CA LEU A 54 -12.36 -8.91 3.95
C LEU A 54 -10.83 -8.93 3.72
N PRO A 55 -10.16 -7.78 3.82
CA PRO A 55 -10.69 -6.42 3.97
C PRO A 55 -11.69 -6.04 2.87
N LYS A 56 -12.59 -5.08 3.16
CA LYS A 56 -13.60 -4.66 2.17
C LYS A 56 -12.95 -4.20 0.86
N PRO A 57 -13.54 -4.49 -0.31
CA PRO A 57 -12.99 -4.07 -1.61
C PRO A 57 -12.70 -2.58 -1.72
N SER A 58 -13.47 -1.72 -1.01
CA SER A 58 -13.23 -0.27 -0.97
C SER A 58 -11.90 0.09 -0.32
N VAL A 59 -11.43 -0.67 0.66
CA VAL A 59 -10.11 -0.49 1.28
C VAL A 59 -9.03 -0.80 0.25
N ASN A 60 -9.11 -1.96 -0.42
CA ASN A 60 -8.17 -2.33 -1.46
C ASN A 60 -8.09 -1.26 -2.57
N ARG A 61 -9.24 -0.77 -3.05
CA ARG A 61 -9.30 0.29 -4.07
C ARG A 61 -8.56 1.56 -3.62
N LEU A 62 -8.67 1.91 -2.34
CA LEU A 62 -8.02 3.10 -1.78
C LEU A 62 -6.50 2.94 -1.77
N ILE A 63 -6.00 1.82 -1.22
CA ILE A 63 -4.56 1.59 -1.05
C ILE A 63 -3.83 1.28 -2.36
N GLN A 64 -4.54 0.83 -3.39
CA GLN A 64 -3.95 0.59 -4.71
C GLN A 64 -3.47 1.86 -5.41
N HIS A 65 -3.90 3.05 -4.96
CA HIS A 65 -3.54 4.33 -5.59
C HIS A 65 -2.87 5.26 -4.59
N ARG A 66 -1.55 5.45 -4.70
CA ARG A 66 -0.71 6.18 -3.73
C ARG A 66 -1.20 7.58 -3.38
N ILE A 67 -1.75 8.32 -4.34
CA ILE A 67 -2.30 9.66 -4.07
C ILE A 67 -3.59 9.55 -3.26
N ALA A 68 -4.51 8.67 -3.66
CA ALA A 68 -5.76 8.47 -2.93
C ALA A 68 -5.51 8.04 -1.48
N GLU A 69 -4.55 7.14 -1.27
CA GLU A 69 -4.10 6.69 0.05
C GLU A 69 -3.56 7.86 0.89
N LYS A 70 -2.64 8.66 0.33
CA LYS A 70 -2.06 9.82 1.03
C LYS A 70 -3.10 10.91 1.32
N ASP A 71 -3.99 11.18 0.37
CA ASP A 71 -5.09 12.13 0.56
C ASP A 71 -6.02 11.67 1.69
N PHE A 72 -6.33 10.37 1.76
CA PHE A 72 -7.11 9.78 2.83
C PHE A 72 -6.42 9.95 4.19
N ILE A 73 -5.15 9.60 4.30
CA ILE A 73 -4.36 9.74 5.52
C ILE A 73 -4.29 11.21 5.97
N ASN A 74 -4.06 12.14 5.05
CA ASN A 74 -4.01 13.57 5.36
C ASN A 74 -5.39 14.12 5.82
N LYS A 75 -6.50 13.63 5.26
CA LYS A 75 -7.86 13.99 5.72
C LYS A 75 -8.13 13.56 7.16
N LEU A 76 -7.44 12.54 7.64
CA LEU A 76 -7.46 12.10 9.05
C LEU A 76 -6.53 12.94 9.95
N ASN A 77 -5.94 14.04 9.46
CA ASN A 77 -4.92 14.83 10.15
C ASN A 77 -3.68 14.03 10.56
N ILE A 78 -3.34 12.99 9.79
CA ILE A 78 -2.09 12.24 9.92
C ILE A 78 -1.14 12.73 8.83
N ARG A 79 0.04 13.20 9.22
CA ARG A 79 0.99 13.78 8.27
C ARG A 79 1.66 12.71 7.43
N THR A 80 1.69 12.92 6.12
CA THR A 80 2.53 12.18 5.19
C THR A 80 3.72 13.05 4.73
N THR A 81 4.70 12.47 4.03
CA THR A 81 5.67 13.29 3.31
C THR A 81 4.96 14.17 2.28
N ARG A 82 5.51 15.34 1.98
CA ARG A 82 4.97 16.21 0.92
C ARG A 82 5.07 15.50 -0.43
N TYR A 83 4.05 15.66 -1.24
CA TYR A 83 3.95 14.97 -2.54
C TYR A 83 3.17 15.79 -3.55
N ALA A 84 3.34 15.45 -4.82
CA ALA A 84 2.56 15.98 -5.92
C ALA A 84 2.36 14.92 -7.01
N LEU A 85 1.24 15.03 -7.75
CA LEU A 85 0.99 14.24 -8.95
C LEU A 85 1.93 14.72 -10.09
N VAL A 86 2.44 13.77 -10.86
CA VAL A 86 3.27 14.02 -12.05
C VAL A 86 2.70 13.19 -13.19
N GLU A 87 2.07 13.85 -14.16
CA GLU A 87 1.48 13.21 -15.32
C GLU A 87 2.35 13.36 -16.59
N LYS A 88 3.25 14.34 -16.58
CA LYS A 88 4.20 14.62 -17.66
C LYS A 88 5.50 15.19 -17.10
N LYS A 89 6.58 15.08 -17.88
CA LYS A 89 7.92 15.56 -17.48
C LYS A 89 7.92 17.03 -17.08
N THR A 90 7.17 17.89 -17.78
CA THR A 90 7.11 19.34 -17.50
C THR A 90 6.49 19.68 -16.14
N ASP A 91 5.72 18.79 -15.54
CA ASP A 91 5.18 19.02 -14.20
C ASP A 91 6.30 19.09 -13.16
N MET A 92 7.41 18.39 -13.40
CA MET A 92 8.57 18.39 -12.52
C MET A 92 9.20 19.78 -12.35
N GLU A 93 9.12 20.65 -13.36
CA GLU A 93 9.69 22.01 -13.34
C GLU A 93 9.08 22.89 -12.25
N THR A 94 7.85 22.60 -11.82
CA THR A 94 7.15 23.34 -10.76
C THR A 94 7.33 22.71 -9.38
N LEU A 95 8.05 21.60 -9.27
CA LEU A 95 8.13 20.76 -8.06
C LEU A 95 9.55 20.71 -7.46
N GLU A 96 10.40 21.68 -7.76
CA GLU A 96 11.78 21.78 -7.24
C GLU A 96 11.84 21.71 -5.71
N ASP A 97 10.84 22.27 -5.02
CA ASP A 97 10.77 22.29 -3.57
C ASP A 97 10.53 20.89 -2.94
N LEU A 98 10.14 19.90 -3.75
CA LEU A 98 10.06 18.48 -3.37
C LEU A 98 11.37 17.73 -3.59
N LEU A 99 12.39 18.36 -4.16
CA LEU A 99 13.69 17.72 -4.37
C LEU A 99 14.61 17.90 -3.14
N PRO A 100 15.54 16.98 -2.88
CA PRO A 100 15.56 15.65 -3.46
C PRO A 100 14.30 14.86 -3.10
N GLY A 101 13.81 14.07 -4.05
CA GLY A 101 12.56 13.32 -3.93
C GLY A 101 12.67 11.91 -4.50
N ILE A 102 11.59 11.17 -4.38
CA ILE A 102 11.41 9.85 -5.01
C ILE A 102 10.18 9.92 -5.90
N LEU A 103 10.39 9.72 -7.19
CA LEU A 103 9.30 9.58 -8.16
C LEU A 103 8.84 8.12 -8.16
N LYS A 104 7.55 7.89 -7.92
CA LYS A 104 6.96 6.53 -7.82
C LYS A 104 5.77 6.42 -8.75
N THR A 105 5.54 5.25 -9.35
CA THR A 105 4.26 4.99 -10.04
C THR A 105 3.10 5.15 -9.07
N THR A 106 1.98 5.70 -9.53
CA THR A 106 0.78 5.88 -8.68
C THR A 106 0.11 4.56 -8.31
N THR A 107 0.33 3.52 -9.12
CA THR A 107 -0.23 2.17 -8.95
C THR A 107 0.83 1.11 -9.23
N MET A 108 0.58 -0.14 -8.87
CA MET A 108 1.38 -1.33 -9.24
C MET A 108 2.86 -1.31 -8.81
N GLY A 109 3.25 -0.45 -7.89
CA GLY A 109 4.62 -0.42 -7.35
C GLY A 109 4.78 -1.36 -6.14
N TYR A 110 5.77 -2.25 -6.18
CA TYR A 110 6.13 -3.19 -5.09
C TYR A 110 7.64 -3.46 -5.10
N ASP A 111 8.20 -3.84 -3.97
CA ASP A 111 9.61 -4.23 -3.81
C ASP A 111 10.61 -3.28 -4.51
N GLY A 112 10.39 -1.97 -4.37
CA GLY A 112 11.22 -0.94 -4.99
C GLY A 112 11.04 -0.74 -6.49
N LYS A 113 10.21 -1.56 -7.16
CA LYS A 113 9.90 -1.38 -8.59
C LYS A 113 9.04 -0.13 -8.81
N GLY A 114 9.31 0.57 -9.90
CA GLY A 114 8.62 1.82 -10.23
C GLY A 114 8.96 2.98 -9.30
N GLN A 115 10.14 2.97 -8.66
CA GLN A 115 10.65 4.04 -7.82
C GLN A 115 11.98 4.56 -8.38
N TYR A 116 12.07 5.89 -8.51
CA TYR A 116 13.22 6.57 -9.13
C TYR A 116 13.65 7.72 -8.21
N PRO A 117 14.85 7.63 -7.57
CA PRO A 117 15.40 8.75 -6.83
C PRO A 117 15.73 9.92 -7.75
N VAL A 118 15.18 11.10 -7.46
CA VAL A 118 15.41 12.33 -8.23
C VAL A 118 16.08 13.36 -7.35
N LYS A 119 17.28 13.77 -7.70
CA LYS A 119 18.04 14.79 -6.95
C LYS A 119 17.82 16.19 -7.49
N LYS A 120 17.64 16.31 -8.81
CA LYS A 120 17.43 17.56 -9.55
C LYS A 120 16.61 17.26 -10.82
N ILE A 121 16.04 18.29 -11.43
CA ILE A 121 15.17 18.15 -12.61
C ILE A 121 15.95 17.63 -13.83
N GLU A 122 17.15 18.16 -14.04
CA GLU A 122 18.05 17.66 -15.11
C GLU A 122 18.62 16.30 -14.71
N ASN A 123 17.81 15.29 -14.80
CA ASN A 123 18.18 13.93 -14.48
C ASN A 123 17.85 13.04 -15.69
N ASP A 124 18.88 12.45 -16.29
CA ASP A 124 18.76 11.56 -17.46
C ASP A 124 17.72 10.44 -17.26
N ILE A 125 17.48 10.05 -16.01
CA ILE A 125 16.48 9.04 -15.69
C ILE A 125 15.07 9.49 -16.08
N LEU A 126 14.77 10.80 -16.01
CA LEU A 126 13.44 11.33 -16.36
C LEU A 126 13.15 11.19 -17.87
N ASP A 127 14.19 11.13 -18.72
CA ASP A 127 14.02 10.93 -20.16
C ASP A 127 13.63 9.49 -20.50
N SER A 128 13.89 8.55 -19.62
CA SER A 128 13.54 7.14 -19.78
C SER A 128 12.17 6.76 -19.20
N ILE A 129 11.50 7.71 -18.52
CA ILE A 129 10.23 7.43 -17.81
C ILE A 129 9.05 7.58 -18.77
N ASP A 130 8.20 6.56 -18.79
CA ASP A 130 6.90 6.60 -19.43
C ASP A 130 5.86 7.26 -18.52
N PHE A 131 5.71 8.56 -18.62
CA PHE A 131 4.79 9.35 -17.78
C PHE A 131 3.30 9.01 -17.98
N THR A 132 2.94 8.27 -19.03
CA THR A 132 1.53 7.84 -19.24
C THR A 132 1.02 6.94 -18.13
N LYS A 133 1.91 6.33 -17.36
CA LYS A 133 1.56 5.49 -16.17
C LYS A 133 1.09 6.30 -14.97
N GLY A 134 1.28 7.62 -14.98
CA GLY A 134 1.03 8.47 -13.82
C GLY A 134 2.02 8.22 -12.67
N TYR A 135 2.55 9.29 -12.12
CA TYR A 135 3.54 9.23 -11.03
C TYR A 135 3.17 10.17 -9.89
N ILE A 136 3.74 9.89 -8.74
CA ILE A 136 3.75 10.76 -7.58
C ILE A 136 5.22 11.09 -7.25
N LEU A 137 5.55 12.38 -7.14
CA LEU A 137 6.82 12.81 -6.59
C LEU A 137 6.66 13.02 -5.08
N GLU A 138 7.42 12.29 -4.30
CA GLU A 138 7.44 12.41 -2.85
C GLU A 138 8.75 13.03 -2.39
N LYS A 139 8.69 14.04 -1.52
CA LYS A 139 9.90 14.60 -0.90
C LYS A 139 10.63 13.53 -0.11
N LEU A 140 11.94 13.39 -0.35
CA LEU A 140 12.78 12.45 0.39
C LEU A 140 12.82 12.82 1.88
N VAL A 141 12.53 11.85 2.73
CA VAL A 141 12.62 11.98 4.18
C VAL A 141 13.76 11.12 4.70
N LYS A 142 14.61 11.72 5.52
CA LYS A 142 15.66 10.97 6.22
C LYS A 142 15.04 10.25 7.42
N LEU A 143 14.79 8.96 7.26
CA LEU A 143 14.24 8.14 8.32
C LEU A 143 15.27 7.89 9.43
N LYS A 144 14.84 7.97 10.67
CA LYS A 144 15.58 7.47 11.83
C LYS A 144 15.28 6.00 12.09
N LYS A 145 13.99 5.67 12.04
CA LYS A 145 13.43 4.34 12.24
C LYS A 145 12.19 4.22 11.36
N GLU A 146 11.88 3.01 10.98
CA GLU A 146 10.62 2.65 10.37
C GLU A 146 9.84 1.79 11.36
N ILE A 147 8.58 2.12 11.58
CA ILE A 147 7.68 1.33 12.42
C ILE A 147 6.39 1.02 11.68
N SER A 148 5.81 -0.11 11.99
CA SER A 148 4.45 -0.47 11.57
C SER A 148 3.58 -0.76 12.79
N VAL A 149 2.27 -0.54 12.63
CA VAL A 149 1.26 -0.90 13.63
C VAL A 149 0.16 -1.67 12.93
N ILE A 150 -0.13 -2.86 13.43
CA ILE A 150 -1.23 -3.66 12.92
C ILE A 150 -2.47 -3.32 13.74
N VAL A 151 -3.56 -3.03 13.04
CA VAL A 151 -4.87 -2.81 13.65
C VAL A 151 -5.89 -3.74 13.02
N THR A 152 -6.69 -4.40 13.84
CA THR A 152 -7.82 -5.23 13.41
C THR A 152 -9.12 -4.56 13.85
N ARG A 153 -9.99 -4.23 12.91
CA ARG A 153 -11.31 -3.66 13.20
C ARG A 153 -12.39 -4.73 12.98
N PHE A 154 -13.23 -4.89 13.96
CA PHE A 154 -14.36 -5.84 13.93
C PHE A 154 -15.63 -5.19 13.38
N SER A 155 -16.62 -6.02 13.02
CA SER A 155 -17.90 -5.57 12.48
C SER A 155 -18.74 -4.70 13.43
N ASN A 156 -18.51 -4.82 14.74
CA ASN A 156 -19.14 -4.02 15.80
C ASN A 156 -18.42 -2.71 16.11
N ASN A 157 -17.47 -2.29 15.24
CA ASN A 157 -16.60 -1.13 15.41
C ASN A 157 -15.60 -1.22 16.57
N ASN A 158 -15.51 -2.35 17.26
CA ASN A 158 -14.38 -2.59 18.14
C ASN A 158 -13.10 -2.81 17.32
N TYR A 159 -11.97 -2.57 17.95
CA TYR A 159 -10.67 -2.78 17.30
C TYR A 159 -9.63 -3.26 18.33
N GLU A 160 -8.66 -3.99 17.82
CA GLU A 160 -7.45 -4.37 18.56
C GLU A 160 -6.23 -3.81 17.84
N ILE A 161 -5.29 -3.27 18.64
CA ILE A 161 -4.06 -2.68 18.14
C ILE A 161 -2.89 -3.44 18.73
N TYR A 162 -2.09 -4.02 17.84
CA TYR A 162 -0.87 -4.72 18.22
C TYR A 162 0.22 -3.74 18.65
N GLU A 163 1.25 -4.28 19.31
CA GLU A 163 2.44 -3.52 19.67
C GLU A 163 3.14 -2.99 18.40
N PRO A 164 3.63 -1.72 18.45
CA PRO A 164 4.42 -1.20 17.34
C PRO A 164 5.65 -2.07 17.05
N ILE A 165 5.89 -2.29 15.77
CA ILE A 165 6.93 -3.14 15.23
C ILE A 165 8.00 -2.27 14.61
N GLU A 166 9.28 -2.42 14.99
CA GLU A 166 10.41 -1.76 14.34
C GLU A 166 10.88 -2.61 13.16
N ASN A 167 10.91 -2.01 11.98
CA ASN A 167 11.28 -2.68 10.73
C ASN A 167 12.65 -2.23 10.25
N THR A 168 13.44 -3.18 9.80
CA THR A 168 14.73 -2.96 9.13
C THR A 168 14.67 -3.50 7.72
N HIS A 169 14.88 -2.62 6.74
CA HIS A 169 14.94 -2.97 5.33
C HIS A 169 16.39 -3.02 4.86
N GLN A 170 16.66 -3.94 3.95
CA GLN A 170 17.90 -4.02 3.19
C GLN A 170 17.52 -4.18 1.71
N ASP A 171 18.10 -3.33 0.84
CA ASP A 171 17.81 -3.33 -0.60
C ASP A 171 16.29 -3.23 -0.91
N GLN A 172 15.57 -2.42 -0.11
CA GLN A 172 14.12 -2.20 -0.17
C GLN A 172 13.27 -3.44 0.19
N ILE A 173 13.88 -4.50 0.73
CA ILE A 173 13.21 -5.70 1.20
C ILE A 173 13.25 -5.73 2.73
N LEU A 174 12.11 -6.03 3.34
CA LEU A 174 12.01 -6.20 4.79
C LEU A 174 12.87 -7.40 5.24
N LYS A 175 13.87 -7.14 6.09
CA LYS A 175 14.79 -8.16 6.62
C LYS A 175 14.44 -8.60 8.02
N HIS A 176 14.17 -7.64 8.90
CA HIS A 176 13.91 -7.91 10.31
C HIS A 176 12.75 -7.05 10.81
N SER A 177 11.92 -7.66 11.64
CA SER A 177 10.87 -6.99 12.41
C SER A 177 11.11 -7.30 13.89
N LYS A 178 11.21 -6.24 14.70
CA LYS A 178 11.43 -6.35 16.15
C LYS A 178 10.20 -5.87 16.91
N ILE A 179 9.69 -6.67 17.85
CA ILE A 179 8.54 -6.37 18.70
C ILE A 179 8.97 -6.50 20.16
N PRO A 180 8.66 -5.50 21.00
CA PRO A 180 8.16 -4.17 20.66
C PRO A 180 9.23 -3.31 19.99
N ALA A 181 8.80 -2.27 19.27
CA ALA A 181 9.70 -1.26 18.70
C ALA A 181 10.42 -0.49 19.83
N GLU A 182 11.72 -0.22 19.64
CA GLU A 182 12.50 0.62 20.55
C GLU A 182 12.26 2.10 20.28
N ILE A 183 11.12 2.63 20.72
CA ILE A 183 10.70 4.02 20.55
C ILE A 183 10.33 4.64 21.89
N SER A 184 10.26 5.98 21.95
CA SER A 184 9.80 6.66 23.13
C SER A 184 8.31 6.44 23.39
N GLN A 185 7.87 6.51 24.65
CA GLN A 185 6.46 6.37 25.02
C GLN A 185 5.57 7.32 24.21
N LYS A 186 6.01 8.55 23.97
CA LYS A 186 5.29 9.52 23.14
C LYS A 186 5.05 9.02 21.73
N LEU A 187 6.05 8.42 21.08
CA LEU A 187 5.90 7.87 19.71
C LEU A 187 5.04 6.60 19.71
N TYR A 188 5.16 5.79 20.75
CA TYR A 188 4.31 4.62 20.97
C TYR A 188 2.83 5.03 21.00
N ASP A 189 2.47 5.95 21.90
CA ASP A 189 1.09 6.41 22.05
C ASP A 189 0.57 7.06 20.77
N GLN A 190 1.38 7.90 20.12
CA GLN A 190 1.04 8.56 18.86
C GLN A 190 0.80 7.55 17.72
N SER A 191 1.62 6.51 17.62
CA SER A 191 1.47 5.50 16.56
C SER A 191 0.17 4.71 16.73
N LYS A 192 -0.19 4.35 17.95
CA LYS A 192 -1.46 3.67 18.26
C LYS A 192 -2.67 4.57 18.04
N GLU A 193 -2.57 5.84 18.44
CA GLU A 193 -3.60 6.84 18.16
C GLU A 193 -3.86 6.99 16.66
N TRP A 194 -2.80 7.09 15.86
CA TRP A 194 -2.94 7.19 14.39
C TRP A 194 -3.55 5.93 13.77
N ALA A 195 -3.13 4.74 14.23
CA ALA A 195 -3.72 3.48 13.79
C ALA A 195 -5.24 3.40 14.11
N THR A 196 -5.67 4.00 15.22
CA THR A 196 -7.09 4.06 15.60
C THR A 196 -7.90 4.96 14.66
N ARG A 197 -7.30 6.03 14.13
CA ARG A 197 -7.98 6.98 13.21
C ARG A 197 -8.20 6.42 11.82
N ILE A 198 -7.37 5.47 11.40
CA ILE A 198 -7.44 4.80 10.11
C ILE A 198 -8.49 3.69 10.14
#